data_d35d4ea66a63aaec653ac1ebf1e8a0e0
#
_entry.id   d35d4ea66a63aaec653ac1ebf1e8a0e0
#
_cell.length_a   1.000
_cell.length_b   1.000
_cell.length_c   1.000
_cell.angle_alpha   90.00
_cell.angle_beta   90.00
_cell.angle_gamma   90.00
#
_symmetry.space_group_name_H-M   'P 1'
#
loop_
_entity.id
_entity.type
_entity.pdbx_description
1 polymer ?
#
loop_
_entity_poly.entity_id
_entity_poly.type
_entity_poly.pdbx_seq_one_letter_code
_entity_poly.pdbx_strand_id
1 'polypeptide(L)'
;MKYLFLVLVFFNFSFAHKINLFITNENNSLEIYSYFASGAACKKCNLIIKNEDKIILEDTLNDEGKYTYKSNFKNIEVIVDASGGHIASEKVQVTNIKHEDLKEHIKEENNQKYLKIFIGLGLIFLI
;
A
#
# COMPACT_ATOMS: atom_id res chain seq x y z
N MET A 1 -23.11 34.18 9.55
CA MET A 1 -21.73 34.30 8.99
C MET A 1 -20.67 33.83 9.97
N LYS A 2 -20.80 34.11 11.27
CA LYS A 2 -19.83 33.75 12.31
C LYS A 2 -19.59 32.22 12.45
N TYR A 3 -20.61 31.43 12.24
CA TYR A 3 -20.54 29.96 12.37
C TYR A 3 -20.10 29.24 11.09
N LEU A 4 -20.21 29.88 9.94
CA LEU A 4 -19.76 29.35 8.66
C LEU A 4 -18.23 29.20 8.62
N PHE A 5 -17.52 30.12 9.24
CA PHE A 5 -16.07 30.09 9.34
C PHE A 5 -15.58 28.96 10.27
N LEU A 6 -16.32 28.68 11.34
CA LEU A 6 -16.01 27.60 12.26
C LEU A 6 -16.16 26.21 11.59
N VAL A 7 -17.19 26.04 10.76
CA VAL A 7 -17.41 24.79 10.01
C VAL A 7 -16.32 24.56 8.96
N LEU A 8 -15.83 25.61 8.33
CA LEU A 8 -14.75 25.52 7.33
C LEU A 8 -13.41 25.08 7.93
N VAL A 9 -13.14 25.44 9.19
CA VAL A 9 -11.91 25.05 9.89
C VAL A 9 -11.91 23.55 10.24
N PHE A 10 -13.09 22.96 10.51
CA PHE A 10 -13.19 21.54 10.85
C PHE A 10 -13.04 20.59 9.66
N PHE A 11 -13.18 21.07 8.42
CA PHE A 11 -13.05 20.23 7.22
C PHE A 11 -11.60 19.92 6.80
N ASN A 12 -10.61 20.56 7.44
CA ASN A 12 -9.21 20.44 7.01
C ASN A 12 -8.41 19.32 7.71
N PHE A 13 -8.99 18.52 8.59
CA PHE A 13 -8.26 17.51 9.37
C PHE A 13 -8.43 16.06 8.86
N SER A 14 -8.90 15.87 7.63
CA SER A 14 -9.01 14.53 7.06
C SER A 14 -7.74 14.12 6.31
N PHE A 15 -6.63 14.00 7.04
CA PHE A 15 -5.46 13.29 6.52
C PHE A 15 -5.69 11.78 6.68
N ALA A 16 -6.29 11.18 5.67
CA ALA A 16 -6.26 9.73 5.55
C ALA A 16 -4.81 9.31 5.23
N HIS A 17 -4.10 8.81 6.22
CA HIS A 17 -2.77 8.24 6.04
C HIS A 17 -2.91 6.92 5.29
N LYS A 18 -2.84 6.99 3.97
CA LYS A 18 -2.86 5.79 3.12
C LYS A 18 -1.60 4.97 3.37
N ILE A 19 -1.76 3.67 3.58
CA ILE A 19 -0.66 2.72 3.59
C ILE A 19 -0.47 2.18 2.17
N ASN A 20 0.77 2.07 1.76
CA ASN A 20 1.16 1.39 0.53
C ASN A 20 1.73 0.01 0.87
N LEU A 21 1.41 -0.98 0.07
CA LEU A 21 1.88 -2.34 0.19
C LEU A 21 2.58 -2.73 -1.11
N PHE A 22 3.82 -3.19 -0.97
CA PHE A 22 4.65 -3.62 -2.09
C PHE A 22 5.15 -5.04 -1.83
N ILE A 23 4.92 -5.92 -2.79
CA ILE A 23 5.29 -7.34 -2.65
C ILE A 23 6.09 -7.76 -3.86
N THR A 24 7.26 -8.33 -3.61
CA THR A 24 8.07 -9.00 -4.61
C THR A 24 8.04 -10.50 -4.39
N ASN A 25 8.08 -11.25 -5.47
CA ASN A 25 7.97 -12.69 -5.44
C ASN A 25 9.10 -13.31 -6.26
N GLU A 26 9.95 -14.05 -5.60
CA GLU A 26 11.06 -14.76 -6.22
C GLU A 26 11.24 -16.14 -5.58
N ASN A 27 11.20 -17.20 -6.40
CA ASN A 27 11.43 -18.57 -5.96
C ASN A 27 10.59 -19.01 -4.73
N ASN A 28 9.29 -18.75 -4.75
CA ASN A 28 8.35 -18.98 -3.65
C ASN A 28 8.60 -18.13 -2.39
N SER A 29 9.56 -17.23 -2.43
CA SER A 29 9.84 -16.27 -1.36
C SER A 29 9.19 -14.93 -1.70
N LEU A 30 8.41 -14.40 -0.77
CA LEU A 30 7.79 -13.09 -0.86
C LEU A 30 8.53 -12.11 0.02
N GLU A 31 8.97 -11.01 -0.55
CA GLU A 31 9.42 -9.86 0.22
C GLU A 31 8.29 -8.84 0.29
N ILE A 32 7.80 -8.60 1.50
CA ILE A 32 6.70 -7.70 1.78
C ILE A 32 7.27 -6.41 2.34
N TYR A 33 6.87 -5.30 1.77
CA TYR A 33 7.25 -3.96 2.24
C TYR A 33 6.03 -3.08 2.32
N SER A 34 5.86 -2.41 3.45
CA SER A 34 4.77 -1.46 3.66
C SER A 34 5.29 -0.13 4.18
N TYR A 35 4.71 0.95 3.66
CA TYR A 35 5.09 2.31 4.00
C TYR A 35 3.89 3.25 3.91
N PHE A 36 3.96 4.34 4.67
CA PHE A 36 2.95 5.41 4.62
C PHE A 36 3.15 6.31 3.40
N ALA A 37 2.13 7.07 3.04
CA ALA A 37 2.19 8.04 1.94
C ALA A 37 3.32 9.08 2.11
N SER A 38 3.75 9.35 3.34
CA SER A 38 4.91 10.19 3.65
C SER A 38 6.26 9.58 3.27
N GLY A 39 6.29 8.28 2.94
CA GLY A 39 7.50 7.50 2.70
C GLY A 39 8.07 6.81 3.95
N ALA A 40 7.50 7.08 5.13
CA ALA A 40 7.92 6.42 6.36
C ALA A 40 7.54 4.94 6.36
N ALA A 41 8.44 4.07 6.79
CA ALA A 41 8.19 2.64 6.90
C ALA A 41 7.08 2.33 7.91
N CYS A 42 6.27 1.32 7.61
CA CYS A 42 5.24 0.82 8.52
C CYS A 42 5.86 -0.09 9.59
N LYS A 43 6.55 0.51 10.57
CA LYS A 43 7.25 -0.21 11.63
C LYS A 43 6.29 -1.04 12.47
N LYS A 44 6.60 -2.33 12.64
CA LYS A 44 5.85 -3.26 13.50
C LYS A 44 4.36 -3.32 13.20
N CYS A 45 3.96 -2.96 11.98
CA CYS A 45 2.58 -3.11 11.55
C CYS A 45 2.19 -4.58 11.51
N ASN A 46 0.94 -4.88 11.85
CA ASN A 46 0.44 -6.24 11.85
C ASN A 46 0.39 -6.80 10.43
N LEU A 47 0.84 -8.03 10.27
CA LEU A 47 0.84 -8.76 9.02
C LEU A 47 -0.06 -9.98 9.15
N ILE A 48 -0.98 -10.15 8.22
CA ILE A 48 -1.84 -11.32 8.12
C ILE A 48 -1.71 -11.87 6.72
N ILE A 49 -1.48 -13.18 6.60
CA ILE A 49 -1.47 -13.87 5.32
C ILE A 49 -2.57 -14.91 5.32
N LYS A 50 -3.41 -14.88 4.29
CA LYS A 50 -4.52 -15.81 4.09
C LYS A 50 -4.35 -16.65 2.83
N ASN A 51 -4.83 -17.87 2.90
CA ASN A 51 -5.05 -18.73 1.74
C ASN A 51 -6.53 -19.16 1.74
N GLU A 52 -7.27 -18.80 0.70
CA GLU A 52 -8.70 -19.12 0.56
C GLU A 52 -9.52 -18.82 1.84
N ASP A 53 -9.47 -17.58 2.32
CA ASP A 53 -10.13 -17.09 3.53
C ASP A 53 -9.63 -17.69 4.86
N LYS A 54 -8.64 -18.57 4.81
CA LYS A 54 -8.01 -19.14 6.00
C LYS A 54 -6.73 -18.38 6.34
N ILE A 55 -6.61 -17.92 7.57
CA ILE A 55 -5.39 -17.29 8.09
C ILE A 55 -4.30 -18.36 8.22
N ILE A 56 -3.18 -18.18 7.53
CA ILE A 56 -2.03 -19.09 7.58
C ILE A 56 -0.83 -18.49 8.30
N LEU A 57 -0.77 -17.18 8.46
CA LEU A 57 0.26 -16.48 9.21
C LEU A 57 -0.29 -15.22 9.86
N GLU A 58 0.06 -15.00 11.12
CA GLU A 58 -0.09 -13.73 11.82
C GLU A 58 1.26 -13.35 12.44
N ASP A 59 1.79 -12.18 12.07
CA ASP A 59 3.08 -11.69 12.55
C ASP A 59 3.11 -10.16 12.46
N THR A 60 4.27 -9.58 12.64
CA THR A 60 4.50 -8.14 12.52
C THR A 60 5.65 -7.86 11.55
N LEU A 61 5.56 -6.73 10.85
CA LEU A 61 6.67 -6.22 10.05
C LEU A 61 7.82 -5.79 10.96
N ASN A 62 9.04 -5.80 10.44
CA ASN A 62 10.21 -5.32 11.19
C ASN A 62 10.23 -3.78 11.29
N ASP A 63 11.27 -3.22 11.88
CA ASP A 63 11.45 -1.77 12.04
C ASP A 63 11.62 -1.02 10.71
N GLU A 64 11.94 -1.73 9.63
CA GLU A 64 12.02 -1.19 8.28
C GLU A 64 10.72 -1.37 7.47
N GLY A 65 9.67 -1.88 8.09
CA GLY A 65 8.38 -2.16 7.44
C GLY A 65 8.43 -3.34 6.48
N LYS A 66 9.34 -4.28 6.69
CA LYS A 66 9.61 -5.42 5.81
C LYS A 66 9.32 -6.76 6.49
N TYR A 67 9.01 -7.74 5.67
CA TYR A 67 8.85 -9.14 6.07
C TYR A 67 9.18 -10.07 4.92
N THR A 68 9.91 -11.14 5.19
CA THR A 68 10.18 -12.19 4.20
C THR A 68 9.37 -13.42 4.55
N TYR A 69 8.53 -13.86 3.62
CA TYR A 69 7.65 -15.02 3.78
C TYR A 69 7.89 -16.03 2.68
N LYS A 70 8.11 -17.29 3.04
CA LYS A 70 8.22 -18.40 2.10
C LYS A 70 6.89 -19.13 2.01
N SER A 71 6.25 -19.06 0.83
CA SER A 71 4.92 -19.61 0.64
C SER A 71 4.96 -21.07 0.18
N ASN A 72 4.07 -21.88 0.77
CA ASN A 72 3.73 -23.22 0.30
C ASN A 72 2.42 -23.23 -0.52
N PHE A 73 1.78 -22.06 -0.65
CA PHE A 73 0.51 -21.90 -1.35
C PHE A 73 0.69 -21.04 -2.60
N LYS A 74 -0.03 -21.37 -3.65
CA LYS A 74 0.02 -20.66 -4.93
C LYS A 74 -0.71 -19.30 -4.86
N ASN A 75 -1.87 -19.27 -4.23
CA ASN A 75 -2.69 -18.06 -4.11
C ASN A 75 -2.78 -17.64 -2.66
N ILE A 76 -2.32 -16.44 -2.36
CA ILE A 76 -2.37 -15.88 -1.02
C ILE A 76 -2.86 -14.44 -1.05
N GLU A 77 -3.40 -13.99 0.05
CA GLU A 77 -3.74 -12.60 0.30
C GLU A 77 -2.85 -12.08 1.44
N VAL A 78 -2.15 -10.99 1.17
CA VAL A 78 -1.31 -10.31 2.16
C VAL A 78 -2.04 -9.09 2.66
N ILE A 79 -2.21 -8.98 3.97
CA ILE A 79 -2.90 -7.88 4.63
C ILE A 79 -1.94 -7.24 5.62
N VAL A 80 -1.77 -5.93 5.53
CA VAL A 80 -1.01 -5.13 6.50
C VAL A 80 -1.97 -4.16 7.18
N ASP A 81 -1.99 -4.21 8.49
CA ASP A 81 -2.80 -3.35 9.35
C ASP A 81 -1.90 -2.49 10.23
N ALA A 82 -1.95 -1.18 10.00
CA ALA A 82 -1.20 -0.19 10.78
C ALA A 82 -1.95 0.32 12.01
N SER A 83 -3.07 -0.33 12.37
CA SER A 83 -4.04 0.14 13.37
C SER A 83 -4.76 1.45 12.97
N GLY A 84 -5.81 1.79 13.69
CA GLY A 84 -6.59 3.00 13.39
C GLY A 84 -7.37 2.96 12.08
N GLY A 85 -7.65 1.77 11.52
CA GLY A 85 -8.39 1.60 10.26
C GLY A 85 -7.55 1.73 9.00
N HIS A 86 -6.23 1.83 9.12
CA HIS A 86 -5.31 1.87 7.98
C HIS A 86 -4.89 0.45 7.59
N ILE A 87 -5.57 -0.11 6.60
CA ILE A 87 -5.35 -1.48 6.12
C ILE A 87 -5.03 -1.43 4.64
N ALA A 88 -4.00 -2.16 4.23
CA ALA A 88 -3.70 -2.45 2.84
C ALA A 88 -3.72 -3.96 2.61
N SER A 89 -4.29 -4.40 1.52
CA SER A 89 -4.32 -5.82 1.16
C SER A 89 -4.01 -6.02 -0.32
N GLU A 90 -3.34 -7.11 -0.64
CA GLU A 90 -3.01 -7.50 -2.00
C GLU A 90 -3.09 -9.01 -2.16
N LYS A 91 -3.77 -9.45 -3.22
CA LYS A 91 -3.80 -10.85 -3.63
C LYS A 91 -2.60 -11.15 -4.50
N VAL A 92 -1.84 -12.16 -4.13
CA VAL A 92 -0.59 -12.52 -4.80
C VAL A 92 -0.69 -13.95 -5.31
N GLN A 93 -0.36 -14.12 -6.57
CA GLN A 93 -0.11 -15.44 -7.14
C GLN A 93 1.39 -15.72 -7.06
N VAL A 94 1.77 -16.70 -6.26
CA VAL A 94 3.17 -17.07 -6.05
C VAL A 94 3.70 -17.76 -7.29
N THR A 95 4.56 -17.09 -8.01
CA THR A 95 5.20 -17.56 -9.24
C THR A 95 6.69 -17.21 -9.26
N ASN A 96 7.44 -17.82 -10.14
CA ASN A 96 8.84 -17.45 -10.38
C ASN A 96 8.91 -16.20 -11.26
N ILE A 97 8.66 -15.03 -10.68
CA ILE A 97 8.75 -13.75 -11.39
C ILE A 97 10.21 -13.26 -11.36
N LYS A 98 10.72 -12.88 -12.54
CA LYS A 98 12.05 -12.28 -12.66
C LYS A 98 12.04 -10.81 -12.21
N HIS A 99 13.16 -10.32 -11.71
CA HIS A 99 13.35 -8.95 -11.20
C HIS A 99 12.98 -7.80 -12.17
N GLU A 100 12.74 -8.11 -13.44
CA GLU A 100 12.41 -7.09 -14.46
C GLU A 100 11.02 -6.46 -14.25
N ASP A 101 10.06 -7.23 -13.72
CA ASP A 101 8.69 -6.75 -13.54
C ASP A 101 8.55 -5.65 -12.48
N LEU A 102 9.51 -5.59 -11.56
CA LEU A 102 9.55 -4.60 -10.48
C LEU A 102 9.76 -3.16 -10.96
N LYS A 103 10.66 -2.99 -11.92
CA LYS A 103 10.96 -1.66 -12.48
C LYS A 103 9.81 -1.13 -13.32
N GLU A 104 9.07 -2.02 -13.97
CA GLU A 104 7.94 -1.67 -14.81
C GLU A 104 6.74 -1.23 -13.97
N HIS A 105 6.45 -1.93 -12.88
CA HIS A 105 5.35 -1.58 -11.98
C HIS A 105 5.54 -0.20 -11.31
N ILE A 106 6.74 0.11 -10.85
CA ILE A 106 7.08 1.42 -10.29
C ILE A 106 6.97 2.52 -11.35
N LYS A 107 7.36 2.21 -12.59
CA LYS A 107 7.30 3.16 -13.72
C LYS A 107 5.86 3.47 -14.13
N GLU A 108 4.98 2.47 -14.15
CA GLU A 108 3.56 2.65 -14.47
C GLU A 108 2.82 3.48 -13.40
N GLU A 109 3.06 3.21 -12.14
CA GLU A 109 2.45 3.96 -11.04
C GLU A 109 2.86 5.44 -11.07
N ASN A 110 4.13 5.72 -11.32
CA ASN A 110 4.62 7.09 -11.47
C ASN A 110 4.03 7.81 -12.69
N ASN A 111 3.92 7.13 -13.83
CA ASN A 111 3.35 7.72 -15.04
C ASN A 111 1.87 8.06 -14.86
N GLN A 112 1.09 7.21 -14.21
CA GLN A 112 -0.31 7.49 -13.91
C GLN A 112 -0.49 8.67 -12.95
N LYS A 113 0.39 8.82 -11.99
CA LYS A 113 0.37 9.93 -11.04
C LYS A 113 0.61 11.27 -11.74
N TYR A 114 1.60 11.36 -12.61
CA TYR A 114 1.89 12.56 -13.40
C TYR A 114 0.75 12.89 -14.38
N LEU A 115 0.17 11.91 -15.02
CA LEU A 115 -0.96 12.09 -15.93
C LEU A 115 -2.18 12.71 -15.21
N LYS A 116 -2.52 12.24 -14.01
CA LYS A 116 -3.60 12.81 -13.20
C LYS A 116 -3.34 14.25 -12.79
N ILE A 117 -2.10 14.59 -12.46
CA ILE A 117 -1.69 15.97 -12.13
C ILE A 117 -1.84 16.88 -13.34
N PHE A 118 -1.43 16.45 -14.53
CA PHE A 118 -1.57 17.21 -15.77
C PHE A 118 -3.02 17.46 -16.15
N ILE A 119 -3.89 16.48 -15.99
CA ILE A 119 -5.34 16.61 -16.23
C ILE A 119 -5.95 17.63 -15.26
N GLY A 120 -5.60 17.56 -13.97
CA GLY A 120 -6.06 18.49 -12.95
C GLY A 120 -5.65 19.94 -13.24
N LEU A 121 -4.39 20.15 -13.63
CA LEU A 121 -3.87 21.47 -14.01
C LEU A 121 -4.52 22.00 -15.30
N GLY A 122 -4.77 21.15 -16.29
CA GLY A 122 -5.46 21.52 -17.53
C GLY A 122 -6.90 21.99 -17.29
N LEU A 123 -7.62 21.38 -16.34
CA LEU A 123 -8.98 21.79 -15.96
C LEU A 123 -8.98 23.17 -15.28
N ILE A 124 -7.97 23.49 -14.49
CA ILE A 124 -7.85 24.80 -13.82
C ILE A 124 -7.63 25.93 -14.85
N PHE A 125 -6.91 25.67 -15.93
CA PHE A 125 -6.68 26.64 -17.01
C PHE A 125 -7.89 26.85 -17.93
N LEU A 126 -8.85 25.91 -17.97
CA LEU A 126 -10.06 25.99 -18.79
C LEU A 126 -11.23 26.69 -18.08
N ILE A 127 -11.12 26.96 -16.80
CA ILE A 127 -12.11 27.71 -16.01
C ILE A 127 -11.69 29.16 -15.89
#